data_408f3133ec90ec428612fa331c9984c3
#
_entry.id   408f3133ec90ec428612fa331c9984c3
#
_cell.length_a   1.000
_cell.length_b   1.000
_cell.length_c   1.000
_cell.angle_alpha   90.00
_cell.angle_beta   90.00
_cell.angle_gamma   90.00
#
_symmetry.space_group_name_H-M   'P 1'
#
loop_
_entity.id
_entity.type
_entity.pdbx_description
1 polymer ?
#
loop_
_entity_poly.entity_id
_entity_poly.type
_entity_poly.pdbx_seq_one_letter_code
_entity_poly.pdbx_strand_id
1 'polypeptide(L)'
;MAVVVVLPSLLATEAGGQKRFELEADTVGEALRALPVANLLFDERGTLRLLVNVYVDGTDSRFEGGMERPLVGGETLRIVQAVAGG
;
A
#
# COMPACT_ATOMS: atom_id res chain seq x y z
N MET A 1 11.00 -4.35 9.57
CA MET A 1 11.79 -3.59 8.59
C MET A 1 11.19 -2.21 8.39
N ALA A 2 11.99 -1.17 8.44
CA ALA A 2 11.50 0.20 8.26
C ALA A 2 11.27 0.49 6.78
N VAL A 3 10.07 0.88 6.43
CA VAL A 3 9.69 1.19 5.04
C VAL A 3 8.88 2.48 4.99
N VAL A 4 8.77 3.03 3.79
CA VAL A 4 7.97 4.23 3.54
C VAL A 4 6.80 3.84 2.65
N VAL A 5 5.60 4.31 2.97
CA VAL A 5 4.41 4.13 2.14
C VAL A 5 3.94 5.50 1.68
N VAL A 6 3.70 5.64 0.38
CA VAL A 6 3.21 6.89 -0.21
C VAL A 6 1.81 6.65 -0.77
N LEU A 7 0.85 7.47 -0.32
CA LEU A 7 -0.54 7.38 -0.74
C LEU A 7 -0.83 8.35 -1.90
N PRO A 8 -1.77 7.99 -2.79
CA PRO A 8 -2.29 8.95 -3.76
C PRO A 8 -3.16 10.00 -3.04
N SER A 9 -3.39 11.13 -3.69
CA SER A 9 -4.06 12.27 -3.06
C SER A 9 -5.42 11.94 -2.46
N LEU A 10 -6.23 11.12 -3.13
CA LEU A 10 -7.56 10.75 -2.61
C LEU A 10 -7.45 9.98 -1.30
N LEU A 11 -6.54 9.03 -1.22
CA LEU A 11 -6.34 8.27 0.01
C LEU A 11 -5.67 9.11 1.10
N ALA A 12 -4.79 10.02 0.73
CA ALA A 12 -4.15 10.92 1.68
C ALA A 12 -5.19 11.80 2.38
N THR A 13 -6.20 12.25 1.64
CA THR A 13 -7.31 13.03 2.22
C THR A 13 -8.03 12.23 3.30
N GLU A 14 -8.28 10.94 3.04
CA GLU A 14 -8.92 10.05 4.01
C GLU A 14 -8.01 9.75 5.22
N ALA A 15 -6.72 9.94 5.05
CA ALA A 15 -5.74 9.74 6.11
C ALA A 15 -5.41 11.05 6.86
N GLY A 16 -6.32 12.00 6.85
CA GLY A 16 -6.11 13.28 7.54
C GLY A 16 -5.15 14.22 6.83
N GLY A 17 -4.92 14.00 5.55
CA GLY A 17 -4.01 14.81 4.74
C GLY A 17 -2.58 14.30 4.69
N GLN A 18 -2.29 13.21 5.42
CA GLN A 18 -0.95 12.65 5.43
C GLN A 18 -0.74 11.73 4.23
N LYS A 19 0.25 12.03 3.42
CA LYS A 19 0.53 11.29 2.19
C LYS A 19 1.63 10.26 2.37
N ARG A 20 2.57 10.52 3.26
CA ARG A 20 3.74 9.67 3.47
C ARG A 20 3.73 9.10 4.88
N PHE A 21 3.95 7.80 4.98
CA PHE A 21 4.02 7.08 6.25
C PHE A 21 5.33 6.31 6.35
N GLU A 22 6.02 6.48 7.46
CA GLU A 22 7.17 5.66 7.80
C GLU A 22 6.69 4.64 8.83
N LEU A 23 6.89 3.36 8.56
CA LEU A 23 6.41 2.32 9.45
C LEU A 23 7.27 1.06 9.39
N GLU A 24 7.04 0.18 10.35
CA GLU A 24 7.72 -1.11 10.44
C GLU A 24 6.81 -2.19 9.90
N ALA A 25 7.32 -3.02 9.00
CA ALA A 25 6.58 -4.14 8.46
C ALA A 25 7.54 -5.17 7.88
N ASP A 26 7.15 -6.42 7.89
CA ASP A 26 7.95 -7.51 7.34
C ASP A 26 7.46 -7.92 5.94
N THR A 27 6.23 -7.58 5.59
CA THR A 27 5.66 -7.86 4.27
C THR A 27 4.88 -6.66 3.76
N VAL A 28 4.64 -6.65 2.44
CA VAL A 28 3.83 -5.61 1.81
C VAL A 28 2.43 -5.54 2.46
N GLY A 29 1.78 -6.69 2.64
CA GLY A 29 0.46 -6.73 3.25
C GLY A 29 0.44 -6.17 4.66
N GLU A 30 1.44 -6.50 5.46
CA GLU A 30 1.56 -5.99 6.82
C GLU A 30 1.68 -4.46 6.83
N ALA A 31 2.49 -3.92 5.91
CA ALA A 31 2.66 -2.47 5.77
C ALA A 31 1.33 -1.79 5.44
N LEU A 32 0.58 -2.34 4.50
CA LEU A 32 -0.70 -1.75 4.10
C LEU A 32 -1.74 -1.84 5.22
N ARG A 33 -1.76 -2.94 5.97
CA ARG A 33 -2.71 -3.12 7.06
C ARG A 33 -2.44 -2.19 8.24
N ALA A 34 -1.22 -1.68 8.35
CA ALA A 34 -0.86 -0.72 9.39
C ALA A 34 -1.31 0.71 9.09
N LEU A 35 -1.76 0.98 7.87
CA LEU A 35 -2.19 2.32 7.47
C LEU A 35 -3.58 2.64 8.03
N PRO A 36 -3.85 3.93 8.33
CA PRO A 36 -5.19 4.34 8.80
C PRO A 36 -6.28 4.16 7.75
N VAL A 37 -5.91 3.99 6.48
CA VAL A 37 -6.85 3.78 5.38
C VAL A 37 -6.94 2.31 4.95
N ALA A 38 -6.47 1.38 5.76
CA ALA A 38 -6.48 -0.04 5.41
C ALA A 38 -7.86 -0.55 4.97
N ASN A 39 -8.92 -0.05 5.60
CA ASN A 39 -10.30 -0.41 5.25
C ASN A 39 -10.70 0.05 3.84
N LEU A 40 -9.96 0.97 3.25
CA LEU A 40 -10.21 1.42 1.88
C LEU A 40 -9.37 0.64 0.87
N LEU A 41 -8.33 -0.04 1.33
CA LEU A 41 -7.44 -0.82 0.48
C LEU A 41 -7.87 -2.28 0.38
N PHE A 42 -8.39 -2.82 1.47
CA PHE A 42 -8.82 -4.21 1.54
C PHE A 42 -10.34 -4.30 1.62
N ASP A 43 -10.90 -5.36 1.04
CA ASP A 43 -12.34 -5.61 1.14
C ASP A 43 -12.66 -6.33 2.46
N GLU A 44 -13.95 -6.73 2.62
CA GLU A 44 -14.43 -7.39 3.83
C GLU A 44 -13.74 -8.72 4.10
N ARG A 45 -13.19 -9.33 3.08
CA ARG A 45 -12.49 -10.62 3.18
C ARG A 45 -11.00 -10.45 3.47
N GLY A 46 -10.54 -9.20 3.55
CA GLY A 46 -9.12 -8.92 3.74
C GLY A 46 -8.30 -9.04 2.47
N THR A 47 -8.95 -9.04 1.31
CA THR A 47 -8.29 -9.09 0.01
C THR A 47 -8.09 -7.69 -0.53
N LEU A 48 -6.92 -7.42 -1.10
CA LEU A 48 -6.64 -6.13 -1.71
C LEU A 48 -7.64 -5.87 -2.83
N ARG A 49 -8.25 -4.67 -2.84
CA ARG A 49 -9.24 -4.31 -3.85
C ARG A 49 -8.61 -4.29 -5.24
N LEU A 50 -9.40 -4.69 -6.26
CA LEU A 50 -8.91 -4.85 -7.63
C LEU A 50 -8.30 -3.60 -8.23
N LEU A 51 -8.81 -2.42 -7.87
CA LEU A 51 -8.34 -1.16 -8.42
C LEU A 51 -7.17 -0.56 -7.66
N VAL A 52 -6.68 -1.26 -6.64
CA VAL A 52 -5.53 -0.81 -5.87
C VAL A 52 -4.30 -1.60 -6.32
N ASN A 53 -3.27 -0.88 -6.69
CA ASN A 53 -1.98 -1.47 -7.05
C ASN A 53 -0.91 -0.94 -6.10
N VAL A 54 0.06 -1.79 -5.79
CA VAL A 54 1.18 -1.42 -4.91
C VAL A 54 2.47 -1.64 -5.67
N TYR A 55 3.27 -0.59 -5.75
CA TYR A 55 4.59 -0.65 -6.36
C TYR A 55 5.65 -0.57 -5.27
N VAL A 56 6.56 -1.53 -5.27
CA VAL A 56 7.69 -1.55 -4.33
C VAL A 56 8.94 -1.17 -5.12
N ASP A 57 9.50 -0.02 -4.79
CA ASP A 57 10.66 0.55 -5.50
C ASP A 57 10.46 0.54 -7.02
N GLY A 58 9.24 0.86 -7.47
CA GLY A 58 8.92 0.98 -8.88
C GLY A 58 8.44 -0.29 -9.56
N THR A 59 8.43 -1.43 -8.86
CA THR A 59 7.96 -2.70 -9.42
C THR A 59 6.62 -3.09 -8.82
N ASP A 60 5.66 -3.45 -9.66
CA ASP A 60 4.35 -3.92 -9.20
C ASP A 60 4.53 -5.14 -8.31
N SER A 61 4.01 -5.08 -7.08
CA SER A 61 4.18 -6.13 -6.09
C SER A 61 3.64 -7.49 -6.54
N ARG A 62 2.67 -7.51 -7.45
CA ARG A 62 2.09 -8.76 -7.96
C ARG A 62 3.12 -9.63 -8.67
N PHE A 63 4.20 -9.04 -9.17
CA PHE A 63 5.28 -9.79 -9.82
C PHE A 63 6.32 -10.30 -8.83
N GLU A 64 6.18 -9.96 -7.55
CA GLU A 64 7.17 -10.28 -6.54
C GLU A 64 6.56 -10.90 -5.26
N GLY A 65 5.45 -11.60 -5.40
CA GLY A 65 4.82 -12.28 -4.27
C GLY A 65 3.58 -11.59 -3.71
N GLY A 66 3.17 -10.45 -4.29
CA GLY A 66 1.96 -9.76 -3.87
C GLY A 66 2.04 -9.26 -2.43
N MET A 67 0.98 -9.51 -1.67
CA MET A 67 0.93 -9.08 -0.27
C MET A 67 1.94 -9.81 0.63
N GLU A 68 2.40 -10.96 0.21
CA GLU A 68 3.38 -11.74 0.98
C GLU A 68 4.84 -11.40 0.63
N ARG A 69 5.05 -10.48 -0.30
CA ARG A 69 6.40 -10.07 -0.65
C ARG A 69 7.13 -9.57 0.59
N PRO A 70 8.28 -10.16 0.92
CA PRO A 70 9.03 -9.75 2.10
C PRO A 70 9.68 -8.38 1.89
N LEU A 71 9.80 -7.64 2.98
CA LEU A 71 10.48 -6.35 3.01
C LEU A 71 11.79 -6.51 3.76
N VAL A 72 12.84 -5.88 3.25
CA VAL A 72 14.17 -5.98 3.86
C VAL A 72 14.60 -4.67 4.55
N GLY A 73 13.81 -3.61 4.38
CA GLY A 73 14.09 -2.31 4.95
C GLY A 73 14.58 -1.32 3.88
N GLY A 74 14.11 -0.08 3.99
CA GLY A 74 14.47 0.96 3.05
C GLY A 74 13.60 1.06 1.80
N GLU A 75 12.67 0.13 1.61
CA GLU A 75 11.80 0.17 0.43
C GLU A 75 10.79 1.30 0.53
N THR A 76 10.39 1.80 -0.63
CA THR A 76 9.28 2.74 -0.75
C THR A 76 8.13 2.02 -1.46
N LEU A 77 7.00 1.93 -0.77
CA LEU A 77 5.76 1.35 -1.30
C LEU A 77 4.88 2.50 -1.78
N ARG A 78 4.55 2.50 -3.07
CA ARG A 78 3.66 3.50 -3.64
C ARG A 78 2.31 2.87 -3.94
N ILE A 79 1.27 3.42 -3.36
CA ILE A 79 -0.10 2.98 -3.60
C ILE A 79 -0.65 3.75 -4.80
N VAL A 80 -1.21 3.02 -5.75
CA VAL A 80 -1.85 3.62 -6.93
C VAL A 80 -3.27 3.09 -6.97
N GLN A 81 -4.23 3.99 -7.05
CA GLN A 81 -5.64 3.64 -7.13
C GLN A 81 -6.15 3.98 -8.52
N ALA A 82 -6.57 2.97 -9.26
CA ALA A 82 -7.16 3.18 -10.58
C ALA A 82 -8.60 3.68 -10.42
N VAL A 83 -9.03 4.52 -11.35
CA VAL A 83 -10.39 5.02 -11.36
C VAL A 83 -11.17 4.23 -12.40
N ALA A 84 -12.24 3.54 -11.97
CA ALA A 84 -13.10 2.77 -12.86
C ALA A 84 -13.76 3.70 -13.88
N GLY A 85 -13.67 3.33 -15.15
CA GLY A 85 -14.28 4.09 -16.24
C GLY A 85 -13.57 5.37 -16.63
N GLY A 86 -12.42 5.59 -16.02
CA GLY A 86 -11.62 6.80 -16.28
C GLY A 86 -10.72 6.67 -17.46
#